data_b8dcd194dd2fb529621b2387c4abac7f
#
_entry.id   b8dcd194dd2fb529621b2387c4abac7f
#
_cell.length_a   1.000
_cell.length_b   1.000
_cell.length_c   1.000
_cell.angle_alpha   90.00
_cell.angle_beta   90.00
_cell.angle_gamma   90.00
#
_symmetry.space_group_name_H-M   'P 1'
#
loop_
_entity.id
_entity.type
_entity.pdbx_description
1 polymer ?
#
loop_
_entity_poly.entity_id
_entity_poly.type
_entity_poly.pdbx_seq_one_letter_code
_entity_poly.pdbx_strand_id
1 'polypeptide(L)'
;MIGENLVVRRFATLKAGANGVVNGYGHSNGRVGVAISASCDSEKTATAAAEFIRNLCMHAAAMKPVYLCYTQLDAEFIEKETIGIKADIEKENEELKRLQKPLKRMPLFVSQAQLTPEIMAQAQKEMEDELKAQGKPEKIWDKIIPGQLERFIADNTQLDQQYTLLSQFYVMDDKKTIAQVVADKAKELGGTIELVDYVRFELGEGLEKRGCDFASEVAEQLK
;
A
#
# COMPACT_ATOMS: atom_id res chain seq x y z
N MET A 1 -8.09 -31.62 26.31
CA MET A 1 -9.04 -31.55 25.19
C MET A 1 -9.68 -30.19 25.22
N ILE A 2 -9.59 -29.41 24.11
CA ILE A 2 -10.09 -28.03 24.07
C ILE A 2 -11.62 -27.99 23.84
N GLY A 3 -12.23 -29.11 23.45
CA GLY A 3 -13.68 -29.22 23.19
C GLY A 3 -14.19 -28.47 21.93
N GLU A 4 -13.30 -27.83 21.19
CA GLU A 4 -13.61 -27.05 19.99
C GLU A 4 -13.01 -27.71 18.75
N ASN A 5 -13.69 -27.57 17.62
CA ASN A 5 -13.19 -28.05 16.33
C ASN A 5 -12.30 -26.98 15.69
N LEU A 6 -10.99 -27.18 15.70
CA LEU A 6 -10.00 -26.27 15.09
C LEU A 6 -9.76 -26.67 13.64
N VAL A 7 -9.90 -25.72 12.74
CA VAL A 7 -9.67 -25.91 11.30
C VAL A 7 -8.59 -24.96 10.82
N VAL A 8 -7.53 -25.48 10.19
CA VAL A 8 -6.54 -24.70 9.45
C VAL A 8 -7.12 -24.42 8.07
N ARG A 9 -7.40 -23.15 7.76
CA ARG A 9 -8.04 -22.76 6.50
C ARG A 9 -7.04 -22.35 5.42
N ARG A 10 -5.97 -21.67 5.81
CA ARG A 10 -4.94 -21.16 4.89
C ARG A 10 -3.57 -21.30 5.51
N PHE A 11 -2.59 -21.53 4.69
CA PHE A 11 -1.18 -21.42 5.06
C PHE A 11 -0.41 -20.86 3.86
N ALA A 12 0.73 -20.24 4.12
CA ALA A 12 1.66 -19.78 3.09
C ALA A 12 3.09 -20.04 3.54
N THR A 13 3.97 -20.25 2.58
CA THR A 13 5.39 -20.47 2.83
C THR A 13 6.18 -19.45 2.02
N LEU A 14 6.89 -18.56 2.70
CA LEU A 14 7.83 -17.65 2.07
C LEU A 14 9.23 -18.26 2.15
N LYS A 15 9.98 -18.15 1.05
CA LYS A 15 11.34 -18.68 0.98
C LYS A 15 12.33 -17.54 0.76
N ALA A 16 13.39 -17.53 1.54
CA ALA A 16 14.56 -16.72 1.22
C ALA A 16 15.33 -17.37 0.08
N GLY A 17 15.74 -16.60 -0.93
CA GLY A 17 16.74 -17.03 -1.92
C GLY A 17 18.13 -17.10 -1.29
N ALA A 18 19.17 -17.34 -2.10
CA ALA A 18 20.55 -17.51 -1.64
C ALA A 18 21.05 -16.35 -0.75
N ASN A 19 20.71 -15.12 -1.11
CA ASN A 19 21.01 -13.91 -0.33
C ASN A 19 19.71 -13.24 0.16
N GLY A 20 18.68 -14.04 0.44
CA GLY A 20 17.39 -13.51 0.84
C GLY A 20 17.23 -13.44 2.35
N VAL A 21 16.31 -12.62 2.79
CA VAL A 21 15.84 -12.54 4.17
C VAL A 21 14.33 -12.72 4.22
N VAL A 22 13.87 -13.52 5.17
CA VAL A 22 12.46 -13.62 5.52
C VAL A 22 12.32 -13.21 6.97
N ASN A 23 11.38 -12.33 7.25
CA ASN A 23 11.04 -11.98 8.61
C ASN A 23 9.52 -11.92 8.78
N GLY A 24 9.05 -12.03 10.01
CA GLY A 24 7.65 -12.01 10.34
C GLY A 24 7.33 -11.22 11.60
N TYR A 25 6.06 -10.86 11.75
CA TYR A 25 5.54 -10.16 12.90
C TYR A 25 4.16 -10.68 13.27
N GLY A 26 3.98 -11.04 14.54
CA GLY A 26 2.69 -11.38 15.12
C GLY A 26 2.16 -10.22 15.96
N HIS A 27 0.94 -9.78 15.69
CA HIS A 27 0.28 -8.67 16.39
C HIS A 27 -0.95 -9.16 17.16
N SER A 28 -1.28 -8.45 18.26
CA SER A 28 -2.50 -8.70 19.07
C SER A 28 -2.66 -10.15 19.50
N ASN A 29 -1.66 -10.69 20.19
CA ASN A 29 -1.65 -12.08 20.69
C ASN A 29 -1.85 -13.13 19.57
N GLY A 30 -1.27 -12.88 18.40
CA GLY A 30 -1.33 -13.81 17.27
C GLY A 30 -2.59 -13.68 16.41
N ARG A 31 -3.42 -12.65 16.60
CA ARG A 31 -4.60 -12.43 15.76
C ARG A 31 -4.26 -11.97 14.35
N VAL A 32 -3.14 -11.29 14.18
CA VAL A 32 -2.62 -10.90 12.87
C VAL A 32 -1.20 -11.43 12.75
N GLY A 33 -0.94 -12.15 11.68
CA GLY A 33 0.39 -12.63 11.31
C GLY A 33 0.79 -12.02 9.97
N VAL A 34 2.00 -11.48 9.89
CA VAL A 34 2.58 -10.93 8.67
C VAL A 34 3.94 -11.56 8.45
N ALA A 35 4.26 -11.88 7.21
CA ALA A 35 5.61 -12.26 6.80
C ALA A 35 5.96 -11.58 5.48
N ILE A 36 7.22 -11.15 5.36
CA ILE A 36 7.77 -10.52 4.16
C ILE A 36 9.08 -11.22 3.83
N SER A 37 9.28 -11.54 2.55
CA SER A 37 10.55 -11.99 2.00
C SER A 37 11.16 -10.90 1.12
N ALA A 38 12.48 -10.76 1.21
CA ALA A 38 13.24 -9.86 0.37
C ALA A 38 14.48 -10.57 -0.17
N SER A 39 14.90 -10.22 -1.38
CA SER A 39 16.19 -10.57 -1.97
C SER A 39 17.17 -9.43 -1.77
N CYS A 40 18.45 -9.79 -1.58
CA CYS A 40 19.54 -8.86 -1.42
C CYS A 40 20.71 -9.27 -2.33
N ASP A 41 21.63 -8.34 -2.57
CA ASP A 41 22.86 -8.59 -3.32
C ASP A 41 23.84 -9.51 -2.58
N SER A 42 23.82 -9.50 -1.26
CA SER A 42 24.74 -10.27 -0.42
C SER A 42 24.09 -10.74 0.89
N GLU A 43 24.67 -11.80 1.49
CA GLU A 43 24.27 -12.30 2.81
C GLU A 43 24.48 -11.23 3.91
N LYS A 44 25.52 -10.40 3.76
CA LYS A 44 25.79 -9.28 4.68
C LYS A 44 24.63 -8.27 4.67
N THR A 45 24.17 -7.88 3.48
CA THR A 45 23.04 -6.98 3.31
C THR A 45 21.76 -7.61 3.85
N ALA A 46 21.51 -8.90 3.57
CA ALA A 46 20.35 -9.64 4.07
C ALA A 46 20.31 -9.68 5.61
N THR A 47 21.43 -9.96 6.25
CA THR A 47 21.54 -9.99 7.71
C THR A 47 21.28 -8.59 8.30
N ALA A 48 21.88 -7.55 7.71
CA ALA A 48 21.69 -6.18 8.18
C ALA A 48 20.26 -5.63 7.94
N ALA A 49 19.57 -6.14 6.92
CA ALA A 49 18.20 -5.75 6.59
C ALA A 49 17.14 -6.47 7.44
N ALA A 50 17.48 -7.51 8.20
CA ALA A 50 16.50 -8.36 8.88
C ALA A 50 15.57 -7.59 9.83
N GLU A 51 16.09 -6.67 10.64
CA GLU A 51 15.29 -5.85 11.54
C GLU A 51 14.41 -4.86 10.76
N PHE A 52 14.94 -4.28 9.69
CA PHE A 52 14.17 -3.41 8.81
C PHE A 52 12.99 -4.14 8.18
N ILE A 53 13.18 -5.36 7.66
CA ILE A 53 12.07 -6.18 7.13
C ILE A 53 11.02 -6.48 8.22
N ARG A 54 11.43 -6.71 9.46
CA ARG A 54 10.48 -6.85 10.58
C ARG A 54 9.66 -5.59 10.82
N ASN A 55 10.28 -4.41 10.72
CA ASN A 55 9.56 -3.13 10.84
C ASN A 55 8.54 -2.95 9.71
N LEU A 56 8.85 -3.40 8.48
CA LEU A 56 7.89 -3.44 7.39
C LEU A 56 6.73 -4.41 7.67
N CYS A 57 6.97 -5.54 8.31
CA CYS A 57 5.88 -6.44 8.75
C CYS A 57 4.97 -5.76 9.79
N MET A 58 5.53 -4.94 10.70
CA MET A 58 4.74 -4.16 11.66
C MET A 58 3.86 -3.12 10.95
N HIS A 59 4.42 -2.40 9.97
CA HIS A 59 3.68 -1.49 9.11
C HIS A 59 2.52 -2.22 8.40
N ALA A 60 2.79 -3.35 7.76
CA ALA A 60 1.78 -4.11 7.03
C ALA A 60 0.69 -4.71 7.94
N ALA A 61 1.01 -5.01 9.21
CA ALA A 61 0.01 -5.41 10.19
C ALA A 61 -0.97 -4.27 10.50
N ALA A 62 -0.49 -3.02 10.56
CA ALA A 62 -1.28 -1.84 10.85
C ALA A 62 -2.07 -1.35 9.62
N MET A 63 -1.41 -1.21 8.47
CA MET A 63 -1.96 -0.59 7.26
C MET A 63 -2.73 -1.55 6.36
N LYS A 64 -2.64 -2.86 6.60
CA LYS A 64 -3.42 -3.92 5.95
C LYS A 64 -3.38 -3.90 4.41
N PRO A 65 -2.22 -3.77 3.74
CA PRO A 65 -2.17 -3.91 2.30
C PRO A 65 -2.65 -5.30 1.88
N VAL A 66 -3.22 -5.40 0.69
CA VAL A 66 -3.72 -6.67 0.12
C VAL A 66 -2.68 -7.27 -0.82
N TYR A 67 -1.96 -6.43 -1.54
CA TYR A 67 -0.98 -6.79 -2.55
C TYR A 67 0.40 -6.24 -2.20
N LEU A 68 1.46 -6.82 -2.77
CA LEU A 68 2.80 -6.30 -2.62
C LEU A 68 3.01 -5.02 -3.45
N CYS A 69 2.59 -5.05 -4.72
CA CYS A 69 2.76 -3.93 -5.65
C CYS A 69 1.56 -3.79 -6.61
N TYR A 70 1.49 -2.66 -7.29
CA TYR A 70 0.41 -2.31 -8.23
C TYR A 70 0.32 -3.26 -9.43
N THR A 71 1.41 -3.94 -9.80
CA THR A 71 1.40 -4.91 -10.90
C THR A 71 0.58 -6.18 -10.60
N GLN A 72 0.20 -6.39 -9.34
CA GLN A 72 -0.66 -7.48 -8.92
C GLN A 72 -2.15 -7.13 -8.95
N LEU A 73 -2.49 -5.86 -9.21
CA LEU A 73 -3.86 -5.41 -9.38
C LEU A 73 -4.36 -5.79 -10.76
N ASP A 74 -5.50 -6.46 -10.85
CA ASP A 74 -6.13 -6.72 -12.12
C ASP A 74 -6.93 -5.51 -12.64
N ALA A 75 -7.14 -5.45 -13.96
CA ALA A 75 -7.78 -4.32 -14.62
C ALA A 75 -9.25 -4.14 -14.18
N GLU A 76 -9.98 -5.23 -13.96
CA GLU A 76 -11.38 -5.21 -13.54
C GLU A 76 -11.50 -4.63 -12.11
N PHE A 77 -10.59 -5.03 -11.22
CA PHE A 77 -10.52 -4.46 -9.87
C PHE A 77 -10.24 -2.95 -9.91
N ILE A 78 -9.25 -2.52 -10.73
CA ILE A 78 -8.91 -1.09 -10.89
C ILE A 78 -10.13 -0.31 -11.41
N GLU A 79 -10.84 -0.82 -12.41
CA GLU A 79 -12.01 -0.15 -12.97
C GLU A 79 -13.13 0.01 -11.94
N LYS A 80 -13.46 -1.06 -11.22
CA LYS A 80 -14.48 -1.06 -10.18
C LYS A 80 -14.16 -0.08 -9.06
N GLU A 81 -12.93 -0.11 -8.54
CA GLU A 81 -12.51 0.79 -7.46
C GLU A 81 -12.39 2.24 -7.94
N THR A 82 -12.07 2.48 -9.22
CA THR A 82 -12.08 3.82 -9.83
C THR A 82 -13.45 4.48 -9.70
N ILE A 83 -14.51 3.73 -9.98
CA ILE A 83 -15.89 4.22 -9.86
C ILE A 83 -16.21 4.56 -8.39
N GLY A 84 -15.82 3.71 -7.46
CA GLY A 84 -16.01 3.94 -6.02
C GLY A 84 -15.27 5.17 -5.52
N ILE A 85 -13.99 5.31 -5.82
CA ILE A 85 -13.15 6.45 -5.40
C ILE A 85 -13.71 7.77 -5.95
N LYS A 86 -14.11 7.80 -7.23
CA LYS A 86 -14.71 9.01 -7.83
C LYS A 86 -16.02 9.39 -7.17
N ALA A 87 -16.89 8.42 -6.90
CA ALA A 87 -18.16 8.66 -6.22
C ALA A 87 -17.97 9.19 -4.78
N ASP A 88 -16.97 8.69 -4.06
CA ASP A 88 -16.66 9.16 -2.71
C ASP A 88 -16.12 10.59 -2.72
N ILE A 89 -15.25 10.93 -3.67
CA ILE A 89 -14.74 12.31 -3.83
C ILE A 89 -15.89 13.27 -4.22
N GLU A 90 -16.83 12.84 -5.07
CA GLU A 90 -18.01 13.66 -5.43
C GLU A 90 -18.84 13.97 -4.20
N LYS A 91 -19.18 12.97 -3.37
CA LYS A 91 -19.92 13.17 -2.13
C LYS A 91 -19.20 14.11 -1.17
N GLU A 92 -17.89 13.90 -1.00
CA GLU A 92 -17.08 14.76 -0.14
C GLU A 92 -17.02 16.20 -0.68
N ASN A 93 -16.94 16.38 -1.99
CA ASN A 93 -16.97 17.70 -2.61
C ASN A 93 -18.33 18.41 -2.44
N GLU A 94 -19.44 17.68 -2.39
CA GLU A 94 -20.74 18.24 -2.05
C GLU A 94 -20.77 18.77 -0.62
N GLU A 95 -20.19 18.05 0.34
CA GLU A 95 -20.07 18.50 1.73
C GLU A 95 -19.12 19.71 1.84
N LEU A 96 -17.98 19.68 1.16
CA LEU A 96 -17.01 20.80 1.11
C LEU A 96 -17.65 22.06 0.51
N LYS A 97 -18.49 21.94 -0.51
CA LYS A 97 -19.28 23.06 -1.06
C LYS A 97 -20.19 23.67 0.00
N ARG A 98 -20.90 22.86 0.77
CA ARG A 98 -21.79 23.33 1.85
C ARG A 98 -21.01 24.05 2.94
N LEU A 99 -19.76 23.60 3.20
CA LEU A 99 -18.87 24.20 4.20
C LEU A 99 -18.03 25.36 3.66
N GLN A 100 -18.20 25.74 2.39
CA GLN A 100 -17.40 26.78 1.68
C GLN A 100 -15.87 26.51 1.75
N LYS A 101 -15.49 25.24 1.73
CA LYS A 101 -14.10 24.80 1.71
C LYS A 101 -13.62 24.51 0.29
N PRO A 102 -12.29 24.54 0.04
CA PRO A 102 -11.72 24.16 -1.25
C PRO A 102 -12.15 22.73 -1.62
N LEU A 103 -12.51 22.53 -2.88
CA LEU A 103 -12.91 21.21 -3.39
C LEU A 103 -11.67 20.34 -3.61
N LYS A 104 -11.82 19.05 -3.38
CA LYS A 104 -10.82 18.06 -3.80
C LYS A 104 -10.80 17.93 -5.32
N ARG A 105 -9.61 17.83 -5.88
CA ARG A 105 -9.43 17.59 -7.32
C ARG A 105 -9.84 16.15 -7.64
N MET A 106 -10.65 15.97 -8.70
CA MET A 106 -10.99 14.64 -9.20
C MET A 106 -9.75 14.03 -9.85
N PRO A 107 -9.29 12.83 -9.44
CA PRO A 107 -8.15 12.18 -10.05
C PRO A 107 -8.49 11.71 -11.46
N LEU A 108 -7.54 11.85 -12.38
CA LEU A 108 -7.64 11.32 -13.75
C LEU A 108 -7.47 9.81 -13.74
N PHE A 109 -6.53 9.33 -12.93
CA PHE A 109 -6.16 7.93 -12.74
C PHE A 109 -6.19 7.61 -11.25
N VAL A 110 -6.22 6.33 -10.89
CA VAL A 110 -6.24 5.88 -9.50
C VAL A 110 -5.12 4.88 -9.18
N SER A 111 -4.47 4.33 -10.21
CA SER A 111 -3.38 3.36 -10.08
C SER A 111 -2.23 3.66 -11.03
N GLN A 112 -1.01 3.35 -10.58
CA GLN A 112 0.20 3.44 -11.39
C GLN A 112 0.15 2.54 -12.63
N ALA A 113 -0.61 1.45 -12.58
CA ALA A 113 -0.85 0.60 -13.74
C ALA A 113 -1.49 1.35 -14.93
N GLN A 114 -2.17 2.46 -14.67
CA GLN A 114 -2.80 3.32 -15.69
C GLN A 114 -1.85 4.42 -16.19
N LEU A 115 -0.76 4.72 -15.48
CA LEU A 115 0.20 5.76 -15.81
C LEU A 115 1.22 5.24 -16.84
N THR A 116 0.82 5.17 -18.12
CA THR A 116 1.72 4.75 -19.19
C THR A 116 2.84 5.77 -19.41
N PRO A 117 3.97 5.37 -20.07
CA PRO A 117 5.05 6.31 -20.40
C PRO A 117 4.57 7.52 -21.20
N GLU A 118 3.57 7.35 -22.09
CA GLU A 118 2.97 8.42 -22.87
C GLU A 118 2.22 9.43 -21.98
N ILE A 119 1.46 8.94 -21.00
CA ILE A 119 0.75 9.77 -20.03
C ILE A 119 1.74 10.55 -19.17
N MET A 120 2.81 9.90 -18.72
CA MET A 120 3.87 10.56 -17.94
C MET A 120 4.61 11.63 -18.75
N ALA A 121 4.92 11.36 -20.01
CA ALA A 121 5.53 12.34 -20.91
C ALA A 121 4.59 13.52 -21.20
N GLN A 122 3.29 13.27 -21.37
CA GLN A 122 2.30 14.33 -21.56
C GLN A 122 2.17 15.20 -20.31
N ALA A 123 2.10 14.59 -19.12
CA ALA A 123 2.04 15.32 -17.83
C ALA A 123 3.29 16.18 -17.63
N GLN A 124 4.48 15.65 -17.92
CA GLN A 124 5.72 16.42 -17.86
C GLN A 124 5.68 17.63 -18.80
N LYS A 125 5.26 17.45 -20.04
CA LYS A 125 5.15 18.52 -21.03
C LYS A 125 4.17 19.62 -20.59
N GLU A 126 3.03 19.23 -20.01
CA GLU A 126 2.06 20.19 -19.47
C GLU A 126 2.68 21.01 -18.32
N MET A 127 3.47 20.39 -17.43
CA MET A 127 4.19 21.07 -16.37
C MET A 127 5.24 22.05 -16.92
N GLU A 128 5.98 21.66 -17.97
CA GLU A 128 6.95 22.52 -18.66
C GLU A 128 6.27 23.75 -19.29
N ASP A 129 5.13 23.54 -19.95
CA ASP A 129 4.35 24.61 -20.56
C ASP A 129 3.76 25.57 -19.52
N GLU A 130 3.31 25.06 -18.37
CA GLU A 130 2.87 25.86 -17.22
C GLU A 130 4.03 26.71 -16.66
N LEU A 131 5.22 26.13 -16.48
CA LEU A 131 6.40 26.85 -15.98
C LEU A 131 6.84 27.95 -16.95
N LYS A 132 6.73 27.69 -18.27
CA LYS A 132 6.94 28.69 -19.32
C LYS A 132 5.96 29.84 -19.22
N ALA A 133 4.67 29.54 -19.10
CA ALA A 133 3.60 30.55 -18.97
C ALA A 133 3.79 31.40 -17.70
N GLN A 134 4.35 30.84 -16.62
CA GLN A 134 4.70 31.55 -15.40
C GLN A 134 6.00 32.37 -15.51
N GLY A 135 6.70 32.33 -16.64
CA GLY A 135 7.96 33.04 -16.85
C GLY A 135 9.13 32.51 -16.03
N LYS A 136 9.08 31.27 -15.56
CA LYS A 136 10.15 30.67 -14.77
C LYS A 136 11.32 30.24 -15.66
N PRO A 137 12.57 30.57 -15.27
CA PRO A 137 13.77 30.21 -16.06
C PRO A 137 13.94 28.71 -16.17
N GLU A 138 14.31 28.21 -17.35
CA GLU A 138 14.53 26.78 -17.63
C GLU A 138 15.55 26.14 -16.65
N LYS A 139 16.53 26.90 -16.19
CA LYS A 139 17.57 26.45 -15.24
C LYS A 139 17.03 25.89 -13.92
N ILE A 140 15.80 26.20 -13.53
CA ILE A 140 15.19 25.72 -12.29
C ILE A 140 14.19 24.57 -12.51
N TRP A 141 13.86 24.26 -13.77
CA TRP A 141 12.91 23.22 -14.10
C TRP A 141 13.36 21.85 -13.65
N ASP A 142 14.66 21.53 -13.81
CA ASP A 142 15.25 20.26 -13.33
C ASP A 142 15.05 20.02 -11.83
N LYS A 143 14.78 21.08 -11.06
CA LYS A 143 14.51 20.98 -9.62
C LYS A 143 13.02 20.94 -9.30
N ILE A 144 12.18 21.56 -10.15
CA ILE A 144 10.74 21.70 -9.91
C ILE A 144 9.97 20.53 -10.49
N ILE A 145 10.27 20.12 -11.73
CA ILE A 145 9.54 19.10 -12.46
C ILE A 145 9.53 17.74 -11.72
N PRO A 146 10.66 17.24 -11.17
CA PRO A 146 10.62 15.99 -10.43
C PRO A 146 9.63 15.99 -9.27
N GLY A 147 9.61 17.06 -8.47
CA GLY A 147 8.66 17.20 -7.36
C GLY A 147 7.19 17.34 -7.81
N GLN A 148 6.95 17.98 -8.96
CA GLN A 148 5.60 18.05 -9.55
C GLN A 148 5.15 16.69 -10.09
N LEU A 149 6.05 15.91 -10.70
CA LEU A 149 5.77 14.56 -11.17
C LEU A 149 5.49 13.60 -10.01
N GLU A 150 6.28 13.67 -8.93
CA GLU A 150 6.03 12.89 -7.71
C GLU A 150 4.63 13.20 -7.15
N ARG A 151 4.26 14.48 -7.10
CA ARG A 151 2.93 14.88 -6.67
C ARG A 151 1.84 14.39 -7.63
N PHE A 152 2.05 14.50 -8.94
CA PHE A 152 1.13 13.99 -9.94
C PHE A 152 0.90 12.47 -9.77
N ILE A 153 1.97 11.70 -9.56
CA ILE A 153 1.88 10.27 -9.28
C ILE A 153 1.08 10.04 -7.98
N ALA A 154 1.42 10.72 -6.90
CA ALA A 154 0.73 10.57 -5.62
C ALA A 154 -0.77 10.90 -5.72
N ASP A 155 -1.14 11.96 -6.44
CA ASP A 155 -2.54 12.37 -6.63
C ASP A 155 -3.33 11.38 -7.52
N ASN A 156 -2.65 10.58 -8.36
CA ASN A 156 -3.26 9.63 -9.31
C ASN A 156 -2.99 8.15 -8.98
N THR A 157 -2.54 7.83 -7.77
CA THR A 157 -2.27 6.44 -7.32
C THR A 157 -2.92 6.13 -5.97
N GLN A 158 -4.08 6.69 -5.69
CA GLN A 158 -4.80 6.52 -4.41
C GLN A 158 -5.16 5.05 -4.15
N LEU A 159 -5.53 4.31 -5.21
CA LEU A 159 -5.81 2.88 -5.11
C LEU A 159 -4.58 2.09 -4.66
N ASP A 160 -3.43 2.38 -5.27
CA ASP A 160 -2.18 1.71 -4.92
C ASP A 160 -1.77 2.00 -3.48
N GLN A 161 -1.92 3.26 -3.03
CA GLN A 161 -1.64 3.66 -1.64
C GLN A 161 -2.54 2.96 -0.63
N GLN A 162 -3.75 2.60 -1.02
CA GLN A 162 -4.68 1.88 -0.16
C GLN A 162 -4.41 0.39 -0.13
N TYR A 163 -4.14 -0.24 -1.27
CA TYR A 163 -4.15 -1.69 -1.41
C TYR A 163 -2.77 -2.32 -1.57
N THR A 164 -1.72 -1.57 -1.93
CA THR A 164 -0.39 -2.15 -2.20
C THR A 164 0.66 -1.70 -1.19
N LEU A 165 1.43 -2.65 -0.67
CA LEU A 165 2.45 -2.40 0.36
C LEU A 165 3.49 -1.37 -0.09
N LEU A 166 4.03 -1.51 -1.30
CA LEU A 166 5.11 -0.64 -1.78
C LEU A 166 4.69 0.82 -1.97
N SER A 167 3.41 1.07 -2.26
CA SER A 167 2.90 2.42 -2.50
C SER A 167 2.35 3.10 -1.24
N GLN A 168 2.19 2.36 -0.13
CA GLN A 168 1.76 2.95 1.14
C GLN A 168 2.83 3.86 1.73
N PHE A 169 2.39 4.95 2.37
CA PHE A 169 3.27 5.79 3.18
C PHE A 169 3.69 5.06 4.45
N TYR A 170 4.97 5.15 4.79
CA TYR A 170 5.53 4.43 5.91
C TYR A 170 5.02 4.98 7.26
N VAL A 171 4.54 4.14 8.14
CA VAL A 171 3.97 4.55 9.44
C VAL A 171 4.95 5.35 10.31
N MET A 172 6.25 5.10 10.16
CA MET A 172 7.29 5.81 10.94
C MET A 172 7.81 7.07 10.22
N ASP A 173 7.52 7.25 8.92
CA ASP A 173 7.89 8.42 8.11
C ASP A 173 6.83 8.64 7.03
N ASP A 174 5.80 9.42 7.35
CA ASP A 174 4.64 9.72 6.50
C ASP A 174 4.97 10.52 5.23
N LYS A 175 6.23 10.91 5.05
CA LYS A 175 6.72 11.62 3.86
C LYS A 175 7.24 10.68 2.78
N LYS A 176 7.48 9.41 3.11
CA LYS A 176 8.08 8.43 2.21
C LYS A 176 7.18 7.22 2.04
N THR A 177 7.11 6.74 0.82
CA THR A 177 6.48 5.44 0.55
C THR A 177 7.39 4.29 0.98
N ILE A 178 6.82 3.11 1.17
CA ILE A 178 7.61 1.90 1.48
C ILE A 178 8.68 1.65 0.40
N ALA A 179 8.35 1.85 -0.87
CA ALA A 179 9.33 1.73 -1.96
C ALA A 179 10.53 2.67 -1.78
N GLN A 180 10.28 3.94 -1.40
CA GLN A 180 11.35 4.92 -1.15
C GLN A 180 12.17 4.54 0.09
N VAL A 181 11.52 4.09 1.17
CA VAL A 181 12.21 3.67 2.40
C VAL A 181 13.07 2.44 2.16
N VAL A 182 12.61 1.48 1.34
CA VAL A 182 13.41 0.31 0.93
C VAL A 182 14.62 0.73 0.12
N ALA A 183 14.46 1.65 -0.85
CA ALA A 183 15.56 2.18 -1.64
C ALA A 183 16.58 2.96 -0.81
N ASP A 184 16.13 3.76 0.15
CA ASP A 184 17.00 4.49 1.06
C ASP A 184 17.78 3.54 1.97
N LYS A 185 17.14 2.50 2.49
CA LYS A 185 17.79 1.49 3.32
C LYS A 185 18.81 0.69 2.54
N ALA A 186 18.53 0.33 1.29
CA ALA A 186 19.47 -0.31 0.40
C ALA A 186 20.73 0.54 0.18
N LYS A 187 20.57 1.85 -0.05
CA LYS A 187 21.68 2.81 -0.17
C LYS A 187 22.49 2.92 1.13
N GLU A 188 21.82 3.00 2.28
CA GLU A 188 22.47 3.05 3.60
C GLU A 188 23.36 1.85 3.85
N LEU A 189 22.89 0.65 3.46
CA LEU A 189 23.64 -0.60 3.61
C LEU A 189 24.70 -0.81 2.52
N GLY A 190 24.70 0.03 1.49
CA GLY A 190 25.60 -0.08 0.34
C GLY A 190 25.34 -1.30 -0.54
N GLY A 191 24.09 -1.76 -0.60
CA GLY A 191 23.67 -2.94 -1.35
C GLY A 191 22.31 -2.75 -2.02
N THR A 192 21.65 -3.85 -2.38
CA THR A 192 20.30 -3.85 -2.94
C THR A 192 19.33 -4.63 -2.03
N ILE A 193 18.12 -4.16 -1.93
CA ILE A 193 17.01 -4.84 -1.23
C ILE A 193 15.78 -4.75 -2.13
N GLU A 194 15.20 -5.89 -2.44
CA GLU A 194 13.98 -5.99 -3.22
C GLU A 194 12.97 -6.88 -2.47
N LEU A 195 11.77 -6.36 -2.22
CA LEU A 195 10.70 -7.15 -1.61
C LEU A 195 10.15 -8.11 -2.68
N VAL A 196 10.19 -9.41 -2.36
CA VAL A 196 9.83 -10.49 -3.30
C VAL A 196 8.41 -10.96 -3.07
N ASP A 197 8.05 -11.20 -1.81
CA ASP A 197 6.75 -11.75 -1.47
C ASP A 197 6.28 -11.25 -0.10
N TYR A 198 4.97 -11.24 0.07
CA TYR A 198 4.28 -10.71 1.23
C TYR A 198 3.05 -11.55 1.52
N VAL A 199 2.85 -11.87 2.78
CA VAL A 199 1.63 -12.52 3.24
C VAL A 199 1.16 -11.91 4.56
N ARG A 200 -0.16 -11.73 4.67
CA ARG A 200 -0.84 -11.29 5.87
C ARG A 200 -2.06 -12.16 6.11
N PHE A 201 -2.19 -12.64 7.32
CA PHE A 201 -3.39 -13.35 7.78
C PHE A 201 -3.95 -12.68 9.03
N GLU A 202 -5.25 -12.56 9.07
CA GLU A 202 -6.00 -12.09 10.22
C GLU A 202 -7.01 -13.14 10.69
N LEU A 203 -7.10 -13.36 11.98
CA LEU A 203 -8.03 -14.32 12.56
C LEU A 203 -9.46 -13.94 12.21
N GLY A 204 -10.21 -14.89 11.63
CA GLY A 204 -11.60 -14.68 11.21
C GLY A 204 -11.77 -13.95 9.88
N GLU A 205 -10.69 -13.58 9.19
CA GLU A 205 -10.75 -12.94 7.88
C GLU A 205 -11.46 -13.84 6.86
N GLY A 206 -12.45 -13.25 6.12
CA GLY A 206 -13.25 -13.95 5.13
C GLY A 206 -14.25 -14.96 5.71
N LEU A 207 -14.50 -14.94 7.02
CA LEU A 207 -15.64 -15.64 7.61
C LEU A 207 -16.81 -14.69 7.74
N GLU A 208 -17.99 -15.14 7.30
CA GLU A 208 -19.23 -14.46 7.68
C GLU A 208 -19.33 -14.48 9.22
N LYS A 209 -19.44 -13.31 9.82
CA LYS A 209 -19.78 -13.22 11.25
C LYS A 209 -21.18 -13.83 11.37
N ARG A 210 -21.28 -15.02 11.92
CA ARG A 210 -22.57 -15.50 12.40
C ARG A 210 -23.03 -14.44 13.39
N GLY A 211 -24.10 -13.73 13.03
CA GLY A 211 -24.77 -12.85 13.99
C GLY A 211 -25.13 -13.73 15.16
N CYS A 212 -24.44 -13.58 16.29
CA CYS A 212 -24.92 -14.14 17.55
C CYS A 212 -26.19 -13.36 17.88
N ASP A 213 -27.33 -13.89 17.44
CA ASP A 213 -28.61 -13.45 17.99
C ASP A 213 -28.71 -14.09 19.39
N PHE A 214 -28.07 -13.40 20.33
CA PHE A 214 -28.02 -13.81 21.74
C PHE A 214 -29.44 -14.04 22.30
N ALA A 215 -30.42 -13.36 21.75
CA ALA A 215 -31.83 -13.51 22.14
C ALA A 215 -32.39 -14.88 21.67
N SER A 216 -31.98 -15.36 20.47
CA SER A 216 -32.44 -16.68 19.97
C SER A 216 -31.71 -17.83 20.66
N GLU A 217 -30.41 -17.69 20.99
CA GLU A 217 -29.66 -18.68 21.76
C GLU A 217 -30.21 -18.85 23.20
N VAL A 218 -30.55 -17.74 23.87
CA VAL A 218 -31.19 -17.78 25.19
C VAL A 218 -32.59 -18.40 25.12
N ALA A 219 -33.36 -18.13 24.06
CA ALA A 219 -34.67 -18.73 23.86
C ALA A 219 -34.63 -20.23 23.57
N GLU A 220 -33.58 -20.74 22.95
CA GLU A 220 -33.35 -22.17 22.73
C GLU A 220 -32.92 -22.91 24.03
N GLN A 221 -32.15 -22.24 24.90
CA GLN A 221 -31.72 -22.81 26.18
C GLN A 221 -32.82 -22.82 27.25
N LEU A 222 -33.88 -22.06 27.06
CA LEU A 222 -35.04 -21.98 27.97
C LEU A 222 -36.19 -22.93 27.57
N LYS A 223 -36.01 -23.71 26.53
CA LYS A 223 -36.93 -24.82 26.12
C LYS A 223 -36.43 -26.15 26.64
#